data_20d1c2912fea7342b18b2d6afe21edb7
#
_entry.id   20d1c2912fea7342b18b2d6afe21edb7
#
_cell.length_a   1.000
_cell.length_b   1.000
_cell.length_c   1.000
_cell.angle_alpha   90.00
_cell.angle_beta   90.00
_cell.angle_gamma   90.00
#
_symmetry.space_group_name_H-M   'P 1'
#
loop_
_entity.id
_entity.type
_entity.pdbx_description
1 polymer ?
#
loop_
_entity_poly.entity_id
_entity_poly.type
_entity_poly.pdbx_seq_one_letter_code
_entity_poly.pdbx_strand_id
1 'polypeptide(L)'
;MKGALIPMKRKRIFYFLAVFQALLFPSLSFAQIPPRADHVFVIIMENKGYREIVDGKDAPYFNSLAGGRLTNDWSLAHPSLPNYVAMMGAWPPLPVSDDPRIRIQGDSFPEEMLLHGHSVGAYMQGLPRAGFGGAKSPRLFVRYVLKHDPFLLFSRLRKGPVRRTVVPLSRLPEDLARGQVPEFALVVPDLCHDMHGAFTCHFHNRHELVRAGDRFLAHWIPLIEESSLFRKDHVWVFVLWDESGYDAKGEASRAPRPNIARIHAGGRIPFLWIDSTDPHPWRSRCFANHYSLLETLTTNFGLPELAPPGERVPLPVKGQPCPGL
;
A
#
# COMPACT_ATOMS: atom_id res chain seq x y z
N MET A 1 30.47 69.04 75.33
CA MET A 1 31.07 68.44 74.12
C MET A 1 29.98 67.61 73.42
N LYS A 2 29.63 67.98 72.21
CA LYS A 2 28.45 67.52 71.42
C LYS A 2 28.85 66.29 70.62
N GLY A 3 28.23 65.12 70.92
CA GLY A 3 28.37 63.97 70.09
C GLY A 3 27.32 63.93 68.97
N ALA A 4 27.77 63.81 67.76
CA ALA A 4 26.92 63.81 66.54
C ALA A 4 26.40 62.41 66.26
N LEU A 5 25.09 62.25 66.11
CA LEU A 5 24.42 61.04 65.66
C LEU A 5 24.43 60.93 64.12
N ILE A 6 24.96 59.89 63.58
CA ILE A 6 24.96 59.58 62.13
C ILE A 6 23.69 58.80 61.78
N PRO A 7 22.89 59.14 60.81
CA PRO A 7 21.69 58.41 60.45
C PRO A 7 22.03 57.22 59.54
N MET A 8 21.57 56.00 59.95
CA MET A 8 21.63 54.78 59.16
C MET A 8 20.69 54.87 57.94
N LYS A 9 21.22 54.73 56.73
CA LYS A 9 20.46 54.59 55.50
C LYS A 9 19.91 53.17 55.37
N ARG A 10 18.61 53.03 55.44
CA ARG A 10 17.91 51.77 55.11
C ARG A 10 18.06 51.48 53.60
N LYS A 11 18.76 50.40 53.24
CA LYS A 11 18.77 49.80 51.88
C LYS A 11 17.44 49.11 51.64
N ARG A 12 16.65 49.61 50.69
CA ARG A 12 15.48 48.91 50.15
C ARG A 12 15.98 47.85 49.22
N ILE A 13 15.75 46.56 49.57
CA ILE A 13 15.99 45.41 48.72
C ILE A 13 14.75 45.28 47.82
N PHE A 14 14.89 45.55 46.53
CA PHE A 14 13.87 45.22 45.55
C PHE A 14 14.02 43.74 45.17
N TYR A 15 13.04 42.91 45.53
CA TYR A 15 12.90 41.57 44.98
C TYR A 15 12.30 41.69 43.61
N PHE A 16 13.08 41.44 42.57
CA PHE A 16 12.55 41.18 41.22
C PHE A 16 11.99 39.74 41.22
N LEU A 17 10.67 39.61 41.24
CA LEU A 17 10.01 38.36 40.87
C LEU A 17 10.14 38.19 39.34
N ALA A 18 11.07 37.34 38.90
CA ALA A 18 11.12 36.88 37.51
C ALA A 18 9.98 35.84 37.33
N VAL A 19 8.89 36.30 36.74
CA VAL A 19 7.83 35.40 36.26
C VAL A 19 8.36 34.69 35.01
N PHE A 20 8.78 33.44 35.19
CA PHE A 20 9.13 32.55 34.07
C PHE A 20 7.81 32.12 33.38
N GLN A 21 7.38 32.88 32.35
CA GLN A 21 6.31 32.42 31.46
C GLN A 21 6.85 31.27 30.63
N ALA A 22 6.53 30.06 31.06
CA ALA A 22 6.74 28.88 30.24
C ALA A 22 5.84 28.97 28.98
N LEU A 23 6.42 29.41 27.88
CA LEU A 23 5.80 29.33 26.56
C LEU A 23 5.60 27.84 26.26
N LEU A 24 4.37 27.33 26.43
CA LEU A 24 3.92 26.07 25.91
C LEU A 24 3.94 26.16 24.38
N PHE A 25 5.07 25.87 23.76
CA PHE A 25 5.09 25.54 22.35
C PHE A 25 4.30 24.24 22.17
N PRO A 26 3.24 24.21 21.36
CA PRO A 26 2.63 22.96 20.99
C PRO A 26 3.73 22.14 20.32
N SER A 27 4.03 21.00 20.88
CA SER A 27 4.92 20.02 20.26
C SER A 27 4.29 19.65 18.92
N LEU A 28 4.82 20.15 17.83
CA LEU A 28 4.51 19.64 16.50
C LEU A 28 4.93 18.18 16.51
N SER A 29 3.97 17.30 16.69
CA SER A 29 4.17 15.85 16.56
C SER A 29 4.45 15.61 15.08
N PHE A 30 5.73 15.60 14.71
CA PHE A 30 6.10 15.07 13.40
C PHE A 30 5.67 13.60 13.41
N ALA A 31 4.79 13.24 12.49
CA ALA A 31 4.50 11.82 12.25
C ALA A 31 5.85 11.13 12.00
N GLN A 32 6.22 10.20 12.88
CA GLN A 32 7.43 9.44 12.65
C GLN A 32 7.22 8.61 11.41
N ILE A 33 8.02 8.90 10.37
CA ILE A 33 8.12 8.03 9.21
C ILE A 33 8.63 6.68 9.73
N PRO A 34 7.97 5.57 9.41
CA PRO A 34 8.45 4.26 9.84
C PRO A 34 9.89 4.06 9.34
N PRO A 35 10.71 3.27 10.06
CA PRO A 35 12.04 2.92 9.58
C PRO A 35 11.91 2.36 8.16
N ARG A 36 12.78 2.79 7.26
CA ARG A 36 12.77 2.35 5.85
C ARG A 36 12.87 0.83 5.77
N ALA A 37 11.96 0.21 5.03
CA ALA A 37 12.11 -1.18 4.65
C ALA A 37 13.13 -1.31 3.51
N ASP A 38 13.99 -2.31 3.60
CA ASP A 38 14.95 -2.65 2.54
C ASP A 38 14.23 -3.31 1.35
N HIS A 39 13.19 -4.11 1.66
CA HIS A 39 12.36 -4.77 0.66
C HIS A 39 10.87 -4.59 0.96
N VAL A 40 10.09 -4.34 -0.08
CA VAL A 40 8.64 -4.22 0.02
C VAL A 40 7.97 -5.15 -0.99
N PHE A 41 7.15 -6.08 -0.48
CA PHE A 41 6.24 -6.87 -1.28
C PHE A 41 4.84 -6.26 -1.23
N VAL A 42 4.19 -6.17 -2.40
CA VAL A 42 2.78 -5.77 -2.49
C VAL A 42 2.02 -6.89 -3.20
N ILE A 43 1.11 -7.55 -2.50
CA ILE A 43 0.25 -8.61 -3.03
C ILE A 43 -1.13 -8.00 -3.27
N ILE A 44 -1.59 -7.95 -4.53
CA ILE A 44 -2.87 -7.36 -4.88
C ILE A 44 -3.87 -8.47 -5.19
N MET A 45 -4.94 -8.49 -4.42
CA MET A 45 -6.10 -9.35 -4.60
C MET A 45 -7.25 -8.57 -5.26
N GLU A 46 -8.34 -9.24 -5.63
CA GLU A 46 -9.37 -8.71 -6.53
C GLU A 46 -10.80 -8.80 -5.97
N ASN A 47 -11.57 -7.73 -6.21
CA ASN A 47 -13.03 -7.74 -6.19
C ASN A 47 -13.71 -8.26 -4.91
N LYS A 48 -13.11 -8.01 -3.73
CA LYS A 48 -13.71 -8.40 -2.45
C LYS A 48 -13.69 -7.25 -1.44
N GLY A 49 -14.87 -6.98 -0.89
CA GLY A 49 -15.04 -5.96 0.14
C GLY A 49 -14.52 -6.42 1.51
N TYR A 50 -14.29 -5.43 2.38
CA TYR A 50 -13.74 -5.63 3.72
C TYR A 50 -14.46 -6.72 4.51
N ARG A 51 -15.82 -6.67 4.57
CA ARG A 51 -16.61 -7.61 5.37
C ARG A 51 -16.64 -9.02 4.80
N GLU A 52 -16.38 -9.18 3.52
CA GLU A 52 -16.37 -10.49 2.86
C GLU A 52 -15.12 -11.29 3.27
N ILE A 53 -14.02 -10.59 3.56
CA ILE A 53 -12.73 -11.18 3.86
C ILE A 53 -12.42 -11.14 5.36
N VAL A 54 -12.52 -9.94 5.98
CA VAL A 54 -12.16 -9.77 7.39
C VAL A 54 -13.23 -10.42 8.27
N ASP A 55 -12.78 -11.33 9.11
CA ASP A 55 -13.62 -12.21 9.93
C ASP A 55 -14.54 -13.14 9.10
N GLY A 56 -14.30 -13.23 7.79
CA GLY A 56 -14.99 -14.13 6.88
C GLY A 56 -14.51 -15.59 7.05
N LYS A 57 -15.46 -16.52 7.06
CA LYS A 57 -15.17 -17.97 7.24
C LYS A 57 -14.39 -18.60 6.08
N ASP A 58 -14.38 -17.93 4.92
CA ASP A 58 -13.76 -18.45 3.70
C ASP A 58 -12.31 -17.96 3.50
N ALA A 59 -11.83 -17.05 4.39
CA ALA A 59 -10.46 -16.55 4.42
C ALA A 59 -9.77 -16.82 5.77
N PRO A 60 -9.73 -18.07 6.27
CA PRO A 60 -9.18 -18.37 7.60
C PRO A 60 -7.69 -18.08 7.71
N TYR A 61 -6.89 -18.31 6.65
CA TYR A 61 -5.47 -18.04 6.67
C TYR A 61 -5.21 -16.52 6.76
N PHE A 62 -5.81 -15.72 5.89
CA PHE A 62 -5.68 -14.26 5.93
C PHE A 62 -6.04 -13.72 7.33
N ASN A 63 -7.14 -14.21 7.91
CA ASN A 63 -7.58 -13.76 9.23
C ASN A 63 -6.69 -14.22 10.40
N SER A 64 -5.90 -15.29 10.22
CA SER A 64 -4.93 -15.77 11.20
C SER A 64 -3.61 -15.00 11.22
N LEU A 65 -3.28 -14.27 10.13
CA LEU A 65 -2.02 -13.56 10.00
C LEU A 65 -1.88 -12.44 11.03
N ALA A 66 -0.72 -12.39 11.67
CA ALA A 66 -0.31 -11.26 12.49
C ALA A 66 0.09 -10.08 11.61
N GLY A 67 0.01 -8.87 12.16
CA GLY A 67 0.39 -7.63 11.46
C GLY A 67 -0.59 -6.48 11.67
N GLY A 68 -0.31 -5.38 10.99
CA GLY A 68 -1.16 -4.19 10.95
C GLY A 68 -2.38 -4.38 10.06
N ARG A 69 -3.55 -4.04 10.57
CA ARG A 69 -4.80 -4.07 9.80
C ARG A 69 -5.41 -2.69 9.71
N LEU A 70 -5.65 -2.23 8.50
CA LEU A 70 -6.43 -1.01 8.28
C LEU A 70 -7.91 -1.38 8.22
N THR A 71 -8.71 -0.72 9.06
CA THR A 71 -10.15 -0.96 9.11
C THR A 71 -10.94 0.11 8.38
N ASN A 72 -10.27 1.05 7.73
CA ASN A 72 -10.86 2.17 7.01
C ASN A 72 -10.05 2.48 5.74
N ASP A 73 -9.69 1.42 5.00
CA ASP A 73 -9.03 1.53 3.70
C ASP A 73 -10.06 1.43 2.56
N TRP A 74 -9.90 2.29 1.55
CA TRP A 74 -10.89 2.47 0.50
C TRP A 74 -10.24 2.45 -0.88
N SER A 75 -10.78 1.66 -1.78
CA SER A 75 -10.42 1.75 -3.18
C SER A 75 -11.01 2.99 -3.85
N LEU A 76 -10.43 3.42 -4.95
CA LEU A 76 -10.75 4.69 -5.58
C LEU A 76 -11.92 4.57 -6.56
N ALA A 77 -12.02 3.45 -7.27
CA ALA A 77 -12.91 3.33 -8.42
C ALA A 77 -13.41 1.90 -8.66
N HIS A 78 -14.41 1.79 -9.52
CA HIS A 78 -14.75 0.64 -10.33
C HIS A 78 -14.57 1.02 -11.81
N PRO A 79 -14.13 0.11 -12.69
CA PRO A 79 -13.62 -1.25 -12.43
C PRO A 79 -12.16 -1.29 -11.95
N SER A 80 -11.52 -2.47 -11.99
CA SER A 80 -10.20 -2.77 -11.43
C SER A 80 -9.05 -1.88 -11.97
N LEU A 81 -8.92 -1.73 -13.29
CA LEU A 81 -7.76 -1.09 -13.94
C LEU A 81 -7.39 0.29 -13.36
N PRO A 82 -8.32 1.24 -13.12
CA PRO A 82 -7.98 2.52 -12.52
C PRO A 82 -7.30 2.41 -11.14
N ASN A 83 -7.63 1.39 -10.34
CA ASN A 83 -7.03 1.18 -9.03
C ASN A 83 -5.57 0.71 -9.16
N TYR A 84 -5.30 -0.24 -10.05
CA TYR A 84 -3.92 -0.68 -10.35
C TYR A 84 -3.06 0.48 -10.84
N VAL A 85 -3.62 1.34 -11.69
CA VAL A 85 -2.91 2.50 -12.22
C VAL A 85 -2.61 3.52 -11.11
N ALA A 86 -3.57 3.78 -10.23
CA ALA A 86 -3.42 4.73 -9.12
C ALA A 86 -2.34 4.30 -8.13
N MET A 87 -2.24 3.00 -7.83
CA MET A 87 -1.19 2.45 -6.98
C MET A 87 0.23 2.66 -7.55
N MET A 88 0.34 2.91 -8.85
CA MET A 88 1.63 3.07 -9.54
C MET A 88 1.91 4.49 -10.06
N GLY A 89 1.11 5.49 -9.67
CA GLY A 89 1.45 6.90 -9.90
C GLY A 89 0.54 7.70 -10.81
N ALA A 90 -0.50 7.12 -11.40
CA ALA A 90 -1.39 7.89 -12.26
C ALA A 90 -2.32 8.83 -11.48
N TRP A 91 -2.44 10.05 -11.98
CA TRP A 91 -3.31 11.08 -11.41
C TRP A 91 -4.72 11.03 -12.01
N PRO A 92 -5.75 11.55 -11.29
CA PRO A 92 -7.05 11.79 -11.89
C PRO A 92 -6.97 12.79 -13.06
N PRO A 93 -7.79 12.62 -14.12
CA PRO A 93 -8.84 11.60 -14.18
C PRO A 93 -8.28 10.21 -14.48
N LEU A 94 -8.57 9.26 -13.58
CA LEU A 94 -8.23 7.86 -13.82
C LEU A 94 -9.12 7.31 -14.94
N PRO A 95 -8.62 6.39 -15.77
CA PRO A 95 -9.45 5.76 -16.80
C PRO A 95 -10.56 4.92 -16.15
N VAL A 96 -11.83 5.28 -16.36
CA VAL A 96 -12.97 4.50 -15.89
C VAL A 96 -13.25 3.37 -16.90
N SER A 97 -12.35 2.40 -16.98
CA SER A 97 -12.42 1.31 -17.96
C SER A 97 -11.45 0.19 -17.61
N ASP A 98 -11.82 -1.03 -17.95
CA ASP A 98 -10.96 -2.23 -17.91
C ASP A 98 -10.29 -2.55 -19.26
N ASP A 99 -10.33 -1.63 -20.20
CA ASP A 99 -9.73 -1.85 -21.53
C ASP A 99 -8.20 -1.97 -21.45
N PRO A 100 -7.61 -3.15 -21.68
CA PRO A 100 -6.18 -3.35 -21.60
C PRO A 100 -5.38 -2.62 -22.70
N ARG A 101 -6.08 -1.97 -23.65
CA ARG A 101 -5.44 -1.13 -24.69
C ARG A 101 -5.13 0.28 -24.19
N ILE A 102 -5.69 0.69 -23.06
CA ILE A 102 -5.38 1.97 -22.42
C ILE A 102 -3.88 2.06 -22.17
N ARG A 103 -3.34 3.25 -22.45
CA ARG A 103 -1.93 3.56 -22.25
C ARG A 103 -1.83 4.83 -21.40
N ILE A 104 -1.27 4.65 -20.22
CA ILE A 104 -1.07 5.74 -19.28
C ILE A 104 0.19 6.51 -19.69
N GLN A 105 0.08 7.82 -19.71
CA GLN A 105 1.20 8.74 -19.89
C GLN A 105 1.55 9.34 -18.53
N GLY A 106 2.78 9.79 -18.36
CA GLY A 106 3.25 10.40 -17.12
C GLY A 106 4.23 9.53 -16.36
N ASP A 107 4.64 10.03 -15.21
CA ASP A 107 5.62 9.40 -14.34
C ASP A 107 4.95 8.25 -13.59
N SER A 108 5.74 7.25 -13.22
CA SER A 108 5.26 6.06 -12.56
C SER A 108 6.26 5.57 -11.52
N PHE A 109 5.76 5.00 -10.44
CA PHE A 109 6.58 4.46 -9.36
C PHE A 109 7.66 3.48 -9.86
N PRO A 110 7.39 2.49 -10.74
CA PRO A 110 8.43 1.60 -11.23
C PRO A 110 9.53 2.31 -12.06
N GLU A 111 9.19 3.41 -12.74
CA GLU A 111 10.18 4.20 -13.49
C GLU A 111 11.05 5.00 -12.53
N GLU A 112 10.43 5.68 -11.55
CA GLU A 112 11.14 6.46 -10.55
C GLU A 112 12.08 5.58 -9.69
N MET A 113 11.67 4.36 -9.33
CA MET A 113 12.54 3.39 -8.68
C MET A 113 13.86 3.23 -9.44
N LEU A 114 13.79 2.93 -10.74
CA LEU A 114 14.99 2.74 -11.56
C LEU A 114 15.80 4.02 -11.74
N LEU A 115 15.14 5.18 -11.91
CA LEU A 115 15.81 6.47 -12.08
C LEU A 115 16.61 6.86 -10.82
N HIS A 116 16.15 6.42 -9.65
CA HIS A 116 16.82 6.66 -8.36
C HIS A 116 17.72 5.51 -7.90
N GLY A 117 18.01 4.55 -8.79
CA GLY A 117 18.96 3.47 -8.52
C GLY A 117 18.43 2.28 -7.72
N HIS A 118 17.10 2.21 -7.51
CA HIS A 118 16.43 1.11 -6.84
C HIS A 118 16.02 0.00 -7.80
N SER A 119 16.00 -1.23 -7.31
CA SER A 119 15.52 -2.38 -8.07
C SER A 119 14.01 -2.56 -7.93
N VAL A 120 13.33 -2.90 -9.03
CA VAL A 120 11.88 -3.05 -9.08
C VAL A 120 11.48 -4.22 -9.96
N GLY A 121 10.43 -4.96 -9.58
CA GLY A 121 9.92 -6.06 -10.38
C GLY A 121 8.48 -6.44 -10.06
N ALA A 122 7.89 -7.23 -10.95
CA ALA A 122 6.55 -7.78 -10.76
C ALA A 122 6.55 -9.29 -11.06
N TYR A 123 5.99 -10.04 -10.14
CA TYR A 123 5.78 -11.49 -10.23
C TYR A 123 4.31 -11.76 -10.52
N MET A 124 4.02 -12.11 -11.78
CA MET A 124 2.65 -12.26 -12.27
C MET A 124 2.31 -13.74 -12.48
N GLN A 125 1.31 -14.25 -11.77
CA GLN A 125 0.84 -15.61 -12.00
C GLN A 125 0.12 -15.72 -13.35
N GLY A 126 0.34 -16.81 -14.06
CA GLY A 126 -0.24 -17.01 -15.40
C GLY A 126 0.44 -16.24 -16.53
N LEU A 127 1.44 -15.41 -16.23
CA LEU A 127 2.27 -14.74 -17.24
C LEU A 127 3.08 -15.80 -18.00
N PRO A 128 3.01 -15.85 -19.36
CA PRO A 128 3.64 -16.94 -20.11
C PRO A 128 5.17 -16.82 -20.23
N ARG A 129 5.71 -15.62 -20.13
CA ARG A 129 7.16 -15.30 -20.17
C ARG A 129 7.41 -13.87 -19.72
N ALA A 130 8.65 -13.60 -19.33
CA ALA A 130 9.05 -12.25 -18.94
C ALA A 130 8.71 -11.19 -20.00
N GLY A 131 8.19 -10.04 -19.55
CA GLY A 131 7.82 -8.91 -20.38
C GLY A 131 6.69 -9.19 -21.40
N PHE A 132 5.84 -10.17 -21.15
CA PHE A 132 4.70 -10.42 -22.03
C PHE A 132 3.70 -9.27 -21.97
N GLY A 133 3.51 -8.56 -23.07
CA GLY A 133 2.64 -7.39 -23.16
C GLY A 133 1.31 -7.65 -23.90
N GLY A 134 0.88 -8.91 -24.01
CA GLY A 134 -0.42 -9.27 -24.58
C GLY A 134 -1.56 -9.02 -23.60
N ALA A 135 -2.77 -8.78 -24.11
CA ALA A 135 -3.93 -8.42 -23.29
C ALA A 135 -4.34 -9.52 -22.31
N LYS A 136 -4.13 -10.78 -22.67
CA LYS A 136 -4.48 -11.97 -21.86
C LYS A 136 -3.70 -13.22 -22.27
N SER A 137 -3.55 -14.15 -21.35
CA SER A 137 -2.89 -15.46 -21.58
C SER A 137 -3.46 -16.54 -20.67
N PRO A 138 -3.60 -17.80 -21.14
CA PRO A 138 -3.72 -18.14 -22.56
C PRO A 138 -4.99 -17.52 -23.18
N ARG A 139 -5.14 -17.58 -24.50
CA ARG A 139 -6.32 -17.02 -25.19
C ARG A 139 -7.64 -17.66 -24.78
N LEU A 140 -7.62 -19.00 -24.66
CA LEU A 140 -8.67 -19.79 -24.05
C LEU A 140 -8.24 -20.11 -22.61
N PHE A 141 -9.18 -20.19 -21.68
CA PHE A 141 -8.88 -20.45 -20.27
C PHE A 141 -7.97 -19.37 -19.64
N VAL A 142 -8.38 -18.13 -19.81
CA VAL A 142 -7.61 -16.95 -19.40
C VAL A 142 -7.23 -17.02 -17.92
N ARG A 143 -5.96 -16.83 -17.64
CA ARG A 143 -5.39 -16.74 -16.29
C ARG A 143 -4.77 -15.36 -16.05
N TYR A 144 -3.84 -14.95 -16.90
CA TYR A 144 -3.25 -13.61 -16.87
C TYR A 144 -4.07 -12.62 -17.70
N VAL A 145 -4.26 -11.41 -17.16
CA VAL A 145 -4.83 -10.26 -17.87
C VAL A 145 -3.97 -9.02 -17.66
N LEU A 146 -3.72 -8.28 -18.74
CA LEU A 146 -2.87 -7.09 -18.72
C LEU A 146 -3.45 -5.95 -17.86
N LYS A 147 -4.76 -5.90 -17.65
CA LYS A 147 -5.40 -4.90 -16.82
C LYS A 147 -4.97 -4.98 -15.33
N HIS A 148 -4.48 -6.15 -14.88
CA HIS A 148 -3.91 -6.38 -13.55
C HIS A 148 -2.38 -6.28 -13.52
N ASP A 149 -1.76 -5.85 -14.62
CA ASP A 149 -0.30 -5.62 -14.71
C ASP A 149 -0.01 -4.12 -14.86
N PRO A 150 0.00 -3.37 -13.75
CA PRO A 150 0.14 -1.93 -13.81
C PRO A 150 1.46 -1.48 -14.42
N PHE A 151 2.52 -2.27 -14.32
CA PHE A 151 3.80 -1.92 -14.92
C PHE A 151 3.69 -1.78 -16.45
N LEU A 152 2.93 -2.65 -17.09
CA LEU A 152 2.81 -2.65 -18.55
C LEU A 152 1.62 -1.81 -19.07
N LEU A 153 0.90 -1.11 -18.21
CA LEU A 153 -0.11 -0.11 -18.62
C LEU A 153 0.53 1.24 -18.95
N PHE A 154 1.65 1.60 -18.30
CA PHE A 154 2.38 2.83 -18.61
C PHE A 154 3.17 2.70 -19.91
N SER A 155 3.00 3.71 -20.79
CA SER A 155 3.56 3.70 -22.16
C SER A 155 5.08 3.55 -22.17
N ARG A 156 5.78 4.26 -21.30
CA ARG A 156 7.24 4.27 -21.22
C ARG A 156 7.79 2.91 -20.76
N LEU A 157 7.10 2.23 -19.82
CA LEU A 157 7.55 0.97 -19.26
C LEU A 157 7.46 -0.22 -20.22
N ARG A 158 6.60 -0.14 -21.23
CA ARG A 158 6.42 -1.23 -22.22
C ARG A 158 7.65 -1.51 -23.08
N LYS A 159 8.55 -0.55 -23.24
CA LYS A 159 9.74 -0.65 -24.09
C LYS A 159 11.04 -0.61 -23.29
N GLY A 160 11.00 -0.16 -22.06
CA GLY A 160 12.16 0.06 -21.22
C GLY A 160 12.66 -1.18 -20.47
N PRO A 161 13.65 -1.02 -19.60
CA PRO A 161 14.21 -2.10 -18.77
C PRO A 161 13.17 -2.69 -17.80
N VAL A 162 12.23 -1.90 -17.26
CA VAL A 162 11.13 -2.37 -16.38
C VAL A 162 10.33 -3.50 -17.01
N ARG A 163 10.10 -3.47 -18.32
CA ARG A 163 9.38 -4.55 -18.99
C ARG A 163 9.99 -5.94 -18.72
N ARG A 164 11.31 -6.02 -18.60
CA ARG A 164 12.01 -7.30 -18.37
C ARG A 164 11.94 -7.77 -16.93
N THR A 165 11.61 -6.87 -15.99
CA THR A 165 11.44 -7.20 -14.58
C THR A 165 10.01 -7.69 -14.24
N VAL A 166 9.10 -7.67 -15.22
CA VAL A 166 7.80 -8.33 -15.12
C VAL A 166 7.98 -9.80 -15.53
N VAL A 167 7.93 -10.69 -14.57
CA VAL A 167 8.28 -12.11 -14.72
C VAL A 167 7.15 -13.04 -14.25
N PRO A 168 7.11 -14.31 -14.70
CA PRO A 168 6.19 -15.30 -14.14
C PRO A 168 6.42 -15.48 -12.63
N LEU A 169 5.33 -15.58 -11.86
CA LEU A 169 5.40 -15.76 -10.40
C LEU A 169 6.20 -17.01 -9.98
N SER A 170 6.27 -18.03 -10.85
CA SER A 170 7.09 -19.22 -10.62
C SER A 170 8.59 -18.95 -10.45
N ARG A 171 9.05 -17.74 -10.76
CA ARG A 171 10.42 -17.30 -10.51
C ARG A 171 10.70 -16.92 -9.05
N LEU A 172 9.67 -16.49 -8.31
CA LEU A 172 9.83 -15.96 -6.96
C LEU A 172 10.57 -16.90 -5.99
N PRO A 173 10.30 -18.23 -5.94
CA PRO A 173 11.04 -19.12 -5.04
C PRO A 173 12.53 -19.17 -5.33
N GLU A 174 12.94 -19.16 -6.60
CA GLU A 174 14.35 -19.15 -7.00
C GLU A 174 15.00 -17.82 -6.64
N ASP A 175 14.33 -16.69 -6.90
CA ASP A 175 14.86 -15.36 -6.59
C ASP A 175 14.97 -15.15 -5.07
N LEU A 176 14.02 -15.67 -4.26
CA LEU A 176 14.12 -15.69 -2.79
C LEU A 176 15.31 -16.54 -2.31
N ALA A 177 15.48 -17.73 -2.86
CA ALA A 177 16.58 -18.63 -2.48
C ALA A 177 17.97 -18.05 -2.79
N ARG A 178 18.07 -17.24 -3.85
CA ARG A 178 19.31 -16.57 -4.28
C ARG A 178 19.53 -15.19 -3.68
N GLY A 179 18.55 -14.63 -2.95
CA GLY A 179 18.59 -13.24 -2.49
C GLY A 179 18.57 -12.23 -3.65
N GLN A 180 17.87 -12.54 -4.74
CA GLN A 180 17.79 -11.74 -5.97
C GLN A 180 16.41 -11.08 -6.16
N VAL A 181 15.61 -11.04 -5.10
CA VAL A 181 14.34 -10.32 -5.12
C VAL A 181 14.62 -8.82 -5.16
N PRO A 182 13.93 -8.04 -6.02
CA PRO A 182 14.10 -6.60 -6.06
C PRO A 182 13.64 -5.92 -4.76
N GLU A 183 14.13 -4.70 -4.50
CA GLU A 183 13.72 -3.89 -3.34
C GLU A 183 12.20 -3.64 -3.32
N PHE A 184 11.58 -3.48 -4.50
CA PHE A 184 10.12 -3.50 -4.63
C PHE A 184 9.67 -4.67 -5.50
N ALA A 185 8.82 -5.52 -4.95
CA ALA A 185 8.26 -6.70 -5.60
C ALA A 185 6.72 -6.65 -5.59
N LEU A 186 6.12 -6.41 -6.75
CA LEU A 186 4.69 -6.58 -6.94
C LEU A 186 4.36 -8.05 -7.17
N VAL A 187 3.38 -8.60 -6.47
CA VAL A 187 2.89 -9.97 -6.65
C VAL A 187 1.41 -9.93 -7.01
N VAL A 188 1.06 -10.45 -8.18
CA VAL A 188 -0.33 -10.49 -8.63
C VAL A 188 -0.70 -11.93 -8.98
N PRO A 189 -1.69 -12.51 -8.27
CA PRO A 189 -2.25 -13.81 -8.60
C PRO A 189 -2.92 -13.80 -9.98
N ASP A 190 -3.18 -14.95 -10.53
CA ASP A 190 -4.03 -15.07 -11.73
C ASP A 190 -5.52 -15.03 -11.37
N LEU A 191 -6.38 -14.88 -12.38
CA LEU A 191 -7.84 -14.79 -12.20
C LEU A 191 -8.50 -15.91 -11.39
N CYS A 192 -7.82 -17.03 -11.20
CA CYS A 192 -8.33 -18.14 -10.40
C CYS A 192 -7.90 -18.07 -8.93
N HIS A 193 -6.92 -17.24 -8.61
CA HIS A 193 -6.34 -17.12 -7.27
C HIS A 193 -6.38 -15.69 -6.71
N ASP A 194 -6.71 -14.69 -7.53
CA ASP A 194 -6.86 -13.30 -7.09
C ASP A 194 -8.22 -13.01 -6.44
N MET A 195 -9.15 -13.96 -6.44
CA MET A 195 -10.57 -13.88 -6.02
C MET A 195 -11.52 -13.28 -7.06
N HIS A 196 -11.04 -12.82 -8.24
CA HIS A 196 -11.88 -12.33 -9.33
C HIS A 196 -12.70 -13.47 -9.96
N GLY A 197 -12.01 -14.52 -10.34
CA GLY A 197 -12.59 -15.65 -11.04
C GLY A 197 -12.49 -15.53 -12.57
N ALA A 198 -12.47 -16.68 -13.22
CA ALA A 198 -12.58 -16.81 -14.66
C ALA A 198 -13.53 -17.97 -15.00
N PHE A 199 -13.99 -18.02 -16.25
CA PHE A 199 -14.96 -19.05 -16.70
C PHE A 199 -14.55 -20.49 -16.32
N THR A 200 -13.26 -20.74 -16.22
CA THR A 200 -12.69 -22.06 -15.90
C THR A 200 -12.35 -22.28 -14.43
N CYS A 201 -12.56 -21.28 -13.58
CA CYS A 201 -12.19 -21.36 -12.17
C CYS A 201 -13.19 -20.61 -11.28
N HIS A 202 -14.20 -21.33 -10.83
CA HIS A 202 -15.14 -20.90 -9.79
C HIS A 202 -15.95 -19.63 -10.07
N PHE A 203 -16.05 -19.19 -11.32
CA PHE A 203 -16.64 -17.89 -11.72
C PHE A 203 -18.01 -17.58 -11.08
N HIS A 204 -18.81 -18.60 -10.77
CA HIS A 204 -20.12 -18.43 -10.14
C HIS A 204 -20.15 -18.76 -8.64
N ASN A 205 -19.01 -19.08 -8.04
CA ASN A 205 -18.95 -19.46 -6.63
C ASN A 205 -18.02 -18.53 -5.84
N ARG A 206 -18.60 -17.46 -5.28
CA ARG A 206 -17.86 -16.45 -4.49
C ARG A 206 -17.07 -17.06 -3.32
N HIS A 207 -17.65 -18.06 -2.65
CA HIS A 207 -16.99 -18.74 -1.52
C HIS A 207 -15.73 -19.48 -1.97
N GLU A 208 -15.80 -20.19 -3.09
CA GLU A 208 -14.62 -20.89 -3.64
C GLU A 208 -13.56 -19.91 -4.18
N LEU A 209 -13.97 -18.77 -4.74
CA LEU A 209 -13.03 -17.73 -5.15
C LEU A 209 -12.25 -17.19 -3.94
N VAL A 210 -12.92 -16.88 -2.85
CA VAL A 210 -12.25 -16.41 -1.61
C VAL A 210 -11.33 -17.50 -1.06
N ARG A 211 -11.78 -18.75 -0.99
CA ARG A 211 -10.94 -19.87 -0.53
C ARG A 211 -9.73 -20.11 -1.43
N ALA A 212 -9.87 -19.93 -2.75
CA ALA A 212 -8.75 -20.09 -3.68
C ALA A 212 -7.69 -19.00 -3.46
N GLY A 213 -8.11 -17.76 -3.26
CA GLY A 213 -7.20 -16.66 -2.92
C GLY A 213 -6.59 -16.83 -1.52
N ASP A 214 -7.33 -17.28 -0.54
CA ASP A 214 -6.81 -17.57 0.80
C ASP A 214 -5.73 -18.67 0.78
N ARG A 215 -5.95 -19.73 -0.02
CA ARG A 215 -4.91 -20.78 -0.26
C ARG A 215 -3.69 -20.23 -1.00
N PHE A 216 -3.89 -19.26 -1.91
CA PHE A 216 -2.77 -18.58 -2.56
C PHE A 216 -1.92 -17.85 -1.53
N LEU A 217 -2.54 -17.06 -0.65
CA LEU A 217 -1.84 -16.35 0.42
C LEU A 217 -1.14 -17.34 1.37
N ALA A 218 -1.81 -18.44 1.73
CA ALA A 218 -1.26 -19.50 2.57
C ALA A 218 -0.04 -20.23 1.97
N HIS A 219 0.13 -20.15 0.67
CA HIS A 219 1.30 -20.71 -0.03
C HIS A 219 2.43 -19.68 -0.14
N TRP A 220 2.14 -18.44 -0.54
CA TRP A 220 3.18 -17.48 -0.91
C TRP A 220 3.70 -16.65 0.25
N ILE A 221 2.88 -16.29 1.24
CA ILE A 221 3.34 -15.51 2.39
C ILE A 221 4.38 -16.28 3.21
N PRO A 222 4.18 -17.57 3.58
CA PRO A 222 5.21 -18.32 4.30
C PRO A 222 6.54 -18.43 3.52
N LEU A 223 6.51 -18.57 2.20
CA LEU A 223 7.74 -18.60 1.40
C LEU A 223 8.55 -17.30 1.51
N ILE A 224 7.87 -16.16 1.61
CA ILE A 224 8.51 -14.86 1.84
C ILE A 224 9.03 -14.78 3.27
N GLU A 225 8.20 -15.09 4.28
CA GLU A 225 8.55 -14.99 5.70
C GLU A 225 9.67 -15.96 6.12
N GLU A 226 9.73 -17.16 5.51
CA GLU A 226 10.77 -18.16 5.76
C GLU A 226 12.06 -17.89 4.98
N SER A 227 12.10 -16.93 4.10
CA SER A 227 13.29 -16.59 3.31
C SER A 227 14.41 -16.03 4.18
N SER A 228 15.65 -16.14 3.71
CA SER A 228 16.80 -15.50 4.36
C SER A 228 16.72 -13.98 4.32
N LEU A 229 16.08 -13.43 3.29
CA LEU A 229 15.82 -12.01 3.11
C LEU A 229 14.93 -11.49 4.25
N PHE A 230 13.78 -12.11 4.53
CA PHE A 230 12.86 -11.69 5.58
C PHE A 230 13.48 -11.74 6.99
N ARG A 231 14.45 -12.64 7.21
CA ARG A 231 15.15 -12.77 8.50
C ARG A 231 16.33 -11.82 8.70
N LYS A 232 16.88 -11.27 7.62
CA LYS A 232 18.12 -10.45 7.68
C LYS A 232 17.86 -8.99 7.43
N ASP A 233 16.90 -8.68 6.57
CA ASP A 233 16.60 -7.35 6.10
C ASP A 233 15.27 -6.87 6.69
N HIS A 234 15.04 -5.56 6.67
CA HIS A 234 13.75 -5.01 7.03
C HIS A 234 12.78 -5.17 5.85
N VAL A 235 11.79 -6.02 6.00
CA VAL A 235 10.85 -6.38 4.92
C VAL A 235 9.42 -6.03 5.31
N TRP A 236 8.72 -5.34 4.40
CA TRP A 236 7.28 -5.18 4.48
C TRP A 236 6.57 -6.09 3.47
N VAL A 237 5.47 -6.69 3.89
CA VAL A 237 4.54 -7.38 3.00
C VAL A 237 3.17 -6.75 3.17
N PHE A 238 2.70 -6.08 2.14
CA PHE A 238 1.34 -5.56 2.05
C PHE A 238 0.45 -6.53 1.30
N VAL A 239 -0.71 -6.82 1.85
CA VAL A 239 -1.78 -7.56 1.17
C VAL A 239 -3.01 -6.67 1.15
N LEU A 240 -3.49 -6.34 -0.04
CA LEU A 240 -4.65 -5.49 -0.23
C LEU A 240 -5.49 -5.95 -1.43
N TRP A 241 -6.68 -5.36 -1.57
CA TRP A 241 -7.55 -5.58 -2.71
C TRP A 241 -7.62 -4.32 -3.58
N ASP A 242 -7.79 -4.51 -4.88
CA ASP A 242 -7.93 -3.41 -5.84
C ASP A 242 -9.24 -2.66 -5.64
N GLU A 243 -10.35 -3.39 -5.48
CA GLU A 243 -11.68 -2.86 -5.27
C GLU A 243 -12.57 -3.83 -4.48
N SER A 244 -13.69 -3.34 -3.94
CA SER A 244 -14.73 -4.21 -3.40
C SER A 244 -15.57 -4.81 -4.53
N GLY A 245 -16.18 -5.96 -4.31
CA GLY A 245 -17.15 -6.47 -5.30
C GLY A 245 -18.35 -5.54 -5.47
N TYR A 246 -18.93 -5.51 -6.67
CA TYR A 246 -20.13 -4.70 -7.00
C TYR A 246 -21.34 -4.96 -6.09
N ASP A 247 -21.37 -6.10 -5.39
CA ASP A 247 -22.45 -6.46 -4.46
C ASP A 247 -22.28 -5.89 -3.05
N ALA A 248 -21.20 -5.17 -2.79
CA ALA A 248 -20.96 -4.46 -1.52
C ALA A 248 -21.89 -3.24 -1.41
N LYS A 249 -23.21 -3.45 -1.71
CA LYS A 249 -24.24 -2.41 -1.65
C LYS A 249 -24.23 -1.73 -0.28
N GLY A 250 -23.97 -0.41 -0.28
CA GLY A 250 -23.96 0.43 0.91
C GLY A 250 -22.59 0.74 1.51
N GLU A 251 -21.51 0.07 1.12
CA GLU A 251 -20.16 0.48 1.53
C GLU A 251 -19.58 1.57 0.61
N ALA A 252 -19.81 1.48 -0.71
CA ALA A 252 -19.36 2.50 -1.67
C ALA A 252 -19.98 3.89 -1.44
N SER A 253 -21.21 3.96 -0.91
CA SER A 253 -21.89 5.24 -0.64
C SER A 253 -21.43 5.95 0.65
N ARG A 254 -20.53 5.35 1.43
CA ARG A 254 -20.06 5.84 2.74
C ARG A 254 -18.61 6.30 2.76
N ALA A 255 -18.00 6.50 1.58
CA ALA A 255 -16.63 7.02 1.51
C ALA A 255 -16.54 8.36 2.26
N PRO A 256 -15.65 8.50 3.24
CA PRO A 256 -15.64 9.64 4.16
C PRO A 256 -15.17 10.98 3.54
N ARG A 257 -14.76 11.00 2.28
CA ARG A 257 -14.30 12.22 1.59
C ARG A 257 -15.05 12.47 0.27
N PRO A 258 -15.90 13.50 0.20
CA PRO A 258 -16.75 13.78 -0.97
C PRO A 258 -15.99 14.23 -2.21
N ASN A 259 -14.72 14.66 -2.09
CA ASN A 259 -13.93 15.13 -3.24
C ASN A 259 -13.45 13.99 -4.16
N ILE A 260 -13.43 12.75 -3.67
CA ILE A 260 -13.19 11.54 -4.47
C ILE A 260 -14.47 11.03 -5.14
N ALA A 261 -15.63 11.57 -4.77
CA ALA A 261 -16.95 11.14 -5.25
C ALA A 261 -17.20 11.34 -6.77
N ARG A 262 -16.26 11.90 -7.52
CA ARG A 262 -16.30 11.93 -9.00
C ARG A 262 -15.72 10.66 -9.63
N ILE A 263 -15.00 9.86 -8.86
CA ILE A 263 -14.53 8.54 -9.22
C ILE A 263 -15.50 7.59 -8.51
N HIS A 264 -16.12 6.69 -9.22
CA HIS A 264 -17.04 5.72 -8.63
C HIS A 264 -16.33 5.01 -7.50
N ALA A 265 -16.67 5.34 -6.24
CA ALA A 265 -15.99 4.81 -5.06
C ALA A 265 -15.95 3.28 -5.14
N GLY A 266 -14.75 2.72 -5.22
CA GLY A 266 -14.53 1.28 -5.39
C GLY A 266 -14.80 0.47 -4.13
N GLY A 267 -15.26 1.12 -3.05
CA GLY A 267 -15.68 0.51 -1.81
C GLY A 267 -14.56 0.28 -0.80
N ARG A 268 -14.96 -0.16 0.40
CA ARG A 268 -14.03 -0.44 1.49
C ARG A 268 -13.37 -1.80 1.29
N ILE A 269 -12.05 -1.84 1.37
CA ILE A 269 -11.22 -3.01 1.08
C ILE A 269 -10.46 -3.50 2.32
N PRO A 270 -10.07 -4.80 2.37
CA PRO A 270 -9.14 -5.29 3.38
C PRO A 270 -7.72 -4.80 3.12
N PHE A 271 -6.96 -4.60 4.18
CA PHE A 271 -5.53 -4.29 4.14
C PHE A 271 -4.80 -4.97 5.29
N LEU A 272 -3.68 -5.62 4.99
CA LEU A 272 -2.77 -6.21 5.95
C LEU A 272 -1.35 -5.73 5.68
N TRP A 273 -0.64 -5.34 6.74
CA TRP A 273 0.78 -4.97 6.74
C TRP A 273 1.56 -5.91 7.64
N ILE A 274 2.37 -6.78 7.08
CA ILE A 274 3.33 -7.61 7.81
C ILE A 274 4.67 -6.87 7.78
N ASP A 275 5.27 -6.71 8.95
CA ASP A 275 6.58 -6.07 9.13
C ASP A 275 7.53 -7.06 9.78
N SER A 276 8.66 -7.39 9.13
CA SER A 276 9.63 -8.37 9.65
C SER A 276 10.26 -7.98 10.98
N THR A 277 10.23 -6.70 11.32
CA THR A 277 10.80 -6.15 12.55
C THR A 277 9.76 -5.95 13.66
N ASP A 278 8.46 -5.95 13.33
CA ASP A 278 7.37 -5.85 14.32
C ASP A 278 6.23 -6.85 14.02
N PRO A 279 6.36 -8.09 14.49
CA PRO A 279 5.35 -9.13 14.24
C PRO A 279 4.07 -8.97 15.08
N HIS A 280 3.96 -7.91 15.88
CA HIS A 280 2.81 -7.75 16.78
C HIS A 280 1.59 -7.19 16.02
N PRO A 281 0.41 -7.80 16.21
CA PRO A 281 -0.80 -7.31 15.57
C PRO A 281 -1.20 -5.93 16.10
N TRP A 282 -1.69 -5.08 15.19
CA TRP A 282 -2.28 -3.79 15.51
C TRP A 282 -3.40 -3.45 14.53
N ARG A 283 -4.21 -2.47 14.89
CA ARG A 283 -5.32 -2.01 14.03
C ARG A 283 -5.36 -0.49 13.97
N SER A 284 -5.65 0.04 12.79
CA SER A 284 -5.90 1.48 12.60
C SER A 284 -7.29 1.72 12.03
N ARG A 285 -7.94 2.81 12.49
CA ARG A 285 -9.19 3.33 11.94
C ARG A 285 -8.95 4.58 11.10
N CYS A 286 -7.71 4.97 10.90
CA CYS A 286 -7.36 6.09 10.04
C CYS A 286 -7.80 5.80 8.61
N PHE A 287 -8.24 6.85 7.93
CA PHE A 287 -8.56 6.75 6.52
C PHE A 287 -7.29 6.46 5.71
N ALA A 288 -7.39 5.55 4.76
CA ALA A 288 -6.37 5.26 3.76
C ALA A 288 -7.03 4.92 2.42
N ASN A 289 -6.26 4.99 1.36
CA ASN A 289 -6.64 4.54 0.02
C ASN A 289 -5.39 4.12 -0.78
N HIS A 290 -5.55 3.78 -2.05
CA HIS A 290 -4.43 3.37 -2.91
C HIS A 290 -3.34 4.44 -3.06
N TYR A 291 -3.68 5.73 -2.98
CA TYR A 291 -2.68 6.79 -2.96
C TYR A 291 -1.91 6.84 -1.62
N SER A 292 -2.52 6.39 -0.52
CA SER A 292 -1.80 6.27 0.76
C SER A 292 -0.71 5.20 0.68
N LEU A 293 -0.97 4.08 -0.02
CA LEU A 293 0.06 3.08 -0.32
C LEU A 293 1.17 3.71 -1.18
N LEU A 294 0.82 4.37 -2.28
CA LEU A 294 1.78 5.02 -3.18
C LEU A 294 2.65 6.02 -2.43
N GLU A 295 2.07 6.88 -1.59
CA GLU A 295 2.79 7.86 -0.77
C GLU A 295 3.74 7.18 0.23
N THR A 296 3.32 6.08 0.83
CA THR A 296 4.19 5.28 1.71
C THR A 296 5.37 4.70 0.95
N LEU A 297 5.14 4.17 -0.24
CA LEU A 297 6.18 3.60 -1.09
C LEU A 297 7.17 4.66 -1.57
N THR A 298 6.70 5.81 -2.07
CA THR A 298 7.57 6.90 -2.53
C THR A 298 8.41 7.46 -1.38
N THR A 299 7.81 7.62 -0.20
CA THR A 299 8.51 8.04 1.02
C THR A 299 9.57 7.00 1.44
N ASN A 300 9.23 5.71 1.43
CA ASN A 300 10.15 4.64 1.79
C ASN A 300 11.41 4.64 0.94
N PHE A 301 11.28 4.81 -0.37
CA PHE A 301 12.40 4.78 -1.30
C PHE A 301 13.01 6.15 -1.60
N GLY A 302 12.52 7.23 -0.97
CA GLY A 302 13.04 8.59 -1.17
C GLY A 302 12.79 9.12 -2.58
N LEU A 303 11.67 8.75 -3.20
CA LEU A 303 11.27 9.12 -4.54
C LEU A 303 10.47 10.42 -4.57
N PRO A 304 10.35 11.07 -5.74
CA PRO A 304 9.43 12.18 -5.91
C PRO A 304 7.97 11.81 -5.57
N GLU A 305 7.20 12.78 -5.13
CA GLU A 305 5.78 12.59 -4.84
C GLU A 305 4.99 12.29 -6.12
N LEU A 306 4.36 11.12 -6.15
CA LEU A 306 3.55 10.64 -7.27
C LEU A 306 2.05 10.65 -6.99
N ALA A 307 1.64 10.74 -5.74
CA ALA A 307 0.24 10.90 -5.38
C ALA A 307 -0.27 12.31 -5.72
N PRO A 308 -1.55 12.46 -6.07
CA PRO A 308 -2.14 13.76 -6.35
C PRO A 308 -2.05 14.71 -5.15
N PRO A 309 -1.89 16.02 -5.35
CA PRO A 309 -2.02 16.99 -4.27
C PRO A 309 -3.34 16.80 -3.50
N GLY A 310 -3.28 16.75 -2.17
CA GLY A 310 -4.43 16.46 -1.31
C GLY A 310 -4.67 14.97 -1.01
N GLU A 311 -4.02 14.05 -1.73
CA GLU A 311 -4.02 12.61 -1.47
C GLU A 311 -2.66 12.10 -0.94
N ARG A 312 -1.73 12.99 -0.66
CA ARG A 312 -0.38 12.72 -0.14
C ARG A 312 -0.39 12.43 1.35
N VAL A 313 -1.15 11.42 1.73
CA VAL A 313 -1.32 10.99 3.11
C VAL A 313 -0.84 9.54 3.19
N PRO A 314 0.31 9.27 3.83
CA PRO A 314 0.84 7.91 3.91
C PRO A 314 -0.08 6.98 4.71
N LEU A 315 0.18 5.69 4.63
CA LEU A 315 -0.48 4.69 5.45
C LEU A 315 -0.26 5.01 6.94
N PRO A 316 -1.27 4.78 7.80
CA PRO A 316 -1.13 4.99 9.24
C PRO A 316 -0.14 3.99 9.83
N VAL A 317 0.68 4.48 10.77
CA VAL A 317 1.69 3.69 11.47
C VAL A 317 1.20 3.31 12.86
N LYS A 318 1.62 2.15 13.35
CA LYS A 318 1.31 1.64 14.70
C LYS A 318 1.59 2.69 15.78
N GLY A 319 0.60 2.96 16.61
CA GLY A 319 0.74 3.88 17.76
C GLY A 319 0.83 5.35 17.40
N GLN A 320 0.75 5.72 16.13
CA GLN A 320 0.77 7.10 15.67
C GLN A 320 -0.65 7.67 15.48
N PRO A 321 -0.84 8.98 15.64
CA PRO A 321 -2.10 9.64 15.26
C PRO A 321 -2.36 9.47 13.76
N CYS A 322 -3.61 9.64 13.36
CA CYS A 322 -3.95 9.55 11.95
C CYS A 322 -3.19 10.62 11.14
N PRO A 323 -2.47 10.21 10.09
CA PRO A 323 -1.78 11.17 9.23
C PRO A 323 -2.80 12.08 8.53
N GLY A 324 -2.47 13.36 8.39
CA GLY A 324 -3.28 14.34 7.66
C GLY A 324 -4.55 14.82 8.38
N LEU A 325 -4.66 14.63 9.71
CA LEU A 325 -5.67 15.26 10.56
C LEU A 325 -5.08 16.49 11.25
#